data_3d2b0d3eb636867d66b53cbbaeed3887
#
_entry.id   3d2b0d3eb636867d66b53cbbaeed3887
#
_cell.length_a   1.000
_cell.length_b   1.000
_cell.length_c   1.000
_cell.angle_alpha   90.00
_cell.angle_beta   90.00
_cell.angle_gamma   90.00
#
_symmetry.space_group_name_H-M   'P 1'
#
loop_
_entity.id
_entity.type
_entity.pdbx_description
1 polymer ?
#
loop_
_entity_poly.entity_id
_entity_poly.type
_entity_poly.pdbx_seq_one_letter_code
_entity_poly.pdbx_strand_id
1 'polypeptide(L)'
;MKKPQEDFFAASYSLLTDVMVYPVLNGSVFYLDDFPSPVPSGDGTYIKRDYGLSIKEFYTNIWWPDMLELAEEHGVKYTGVIIDNYEDDVSGDVVEQEDVQRFQYFGNMLLHQGGELGYHGYNHQPLSLSNVDYANILPYKTWESYDAMKKAMTELIRFGKDMFPGTELSGLCTAV
;
A
#
# COMPACT_ATOMS: atom_id res chain seq x y z
N MET A 1 -12.83 -12.01 25.02
CA MET A 1 -13.70 -13.18 25.37
C MET A 1 -14.86 -13.19 24.39
N LYS A 2 -14.94 -14.19 23.50
CA LYS A 2 -16.12 -14.39 22.61
C LYS A 2 -17.34 -14.65 23.48
N LYS A 3 -18.45 -14.01 23.14
CA LYS A 3 -19.72 -14.27 23.84
C LYS A 3 -20.28 -15.62 23.35
N PRO A 4 -20.57 -16.59 24.23
CA PRO A 4 -21.10 -17.91 23.85
C PRO A 4 -22.36 -17.86 22.97
N GLN A 5 -23.08 -16.76 23.01
CA GLN A 5 -24.30 -16.53 22.23
C GLN A 5 -24.04 -16.37 20.73
N GLU A 6 -22.89 -15.81 20.33
CA GLU A 6 -22.52 -15.62 18.91
C GLU A 6 -22.14 -16.95 18.26
N ASP A 7 -21.43 -17.80 19.00
CA ASP A 7 -21.05 -19.13 18.52
C ASP A 7 -22.28 -20.05 18.39
N PHE A 8 -23.24 -19.93 19.32
CA PHE A 8 -24.50 -20.70 19.26
C PHE A 8 -25.40 -20.26 18.11
N PHE A 9 -25.50 -18.96 17.85
CA PHE A 9 -26.25 -18.42 16.71
C PHE A 9 -25.65 -18.89 15.38
N ALA A 10 -24.34 -18.76 15.20
CA ALA A 10 -23.65 -19.21 14.00
C ALA A 10 -23.83 -20.72 13.76
N ALA A 11 -23.69 -21.54 14.79
CA ALA A 11 -23.91 -22.98 14.71
C ALA A 11 -25.36 -23.34 14.35
N SER A 12 -26.32 -22.65 14.96
CA SER A 12 -27.75 -22.89 14.67
C SER A 12 -28.12 -22.47 13.26
N TYR A 13 -27.59 -21.34 12.79
CA TYR A 13 -27.81 -20.83 11.43
C TYR A 13 -27.21 -21.75 10.37
N SER A 14 -26.02 -22.32 10.62
CA SER A 14 -25.37 -23.25 9.70
C SER A 14 -26.15 -24.55 9.45
N LEU A 15 -27.03 -24.94 10.40
CA LEU A 15 -27.90 -26.10 10.25
C LEU A 15 -29.18 -25.82 9.45
N LEU A 16 -29.50 -24.55 9.23
CA LEU A 16 -30.69 -24.09 8.53
C LEU A 16 -30.46 -23.68 7.08
N THR A 17 -29.21 -23.60 6.65
CA THR A 17 -28.83 -23.14 5.30
C THR A 17 -27.95 -24.16 4.62
N ASP A 18 -28.18 -24.38 3.31
CA ASP A 18 -27.34 -25.28 2.49
C ASP A 18 -25.91 -24.76 2.30
N VAL A 19 -25.73 -23.44 2.37
CA VAL A 19 -24.43 -22.79 2.28
C VAL A 19 -24.36 -21.67 3.33
N MET A 20 -23.30 -21.68 4.12
CA MET A 20 -23.02 -20.64 5.10
C MET A 20 -21.60 -20.10 4.92
N VAL A 21 -21.47 -18.77 4.84
CA VAL A 21 -20.18 -18.06 4.89
C VAL A 21 -19.98 -17.58 6.32
N TYR A 22 -18.88 -18.02 6.94
CA TYR A 22 -18.48 -17.58 8.27
C TYR A 22 -16.96 -17.27 8.29
N PRO A 23 -16.54 -16.32 9.10
CA PRO A 23 -15.12 -16.01 9.20
C PRO A 23 -14.38 -17.15 9.92
N VAL A 24 -13.39 -17.73 9.24
CA VAL A 24 -12.50 -18.77 9.80
C VAL A 24 -11.39 -18.13 10.62
N LEU A 25 -10.97 -16.92 10.21
CA LEU A 25 -9.98 -16.13 10.91
C LEU A 25 -10.58 -14.78 11.31
N ASN A 26 -10.34 -14.39 12.55
CA ASN A 26 -10.65 -13.05 13.04
C ASN A 26 -9.34 -12.26 13.07
N GLY A 27 -8.91 -11.82 11.90
CA GLY A 27 -7.68 -11.05 11.70
C GLY A 27 -7.98 -9.72 11.01
N SER A 28 -7.14 -8.75 11.25
CA SER A 28 -7.12 -7.47 10.55
C SER A 28 -5.76 -7.27 9.89
N VAL A 29 -5.74 -6.74 8.69
CA VAL A 29 -4.53 -6.35 7.98
C VAL A 29 -4.55 -4.84 7.82
N PHE A 30 -3.41 -4.20 8.04
CA PHE A 30 -3.23 -2.76 7.92
C PHE A 30 -2.23 -2.47 6.81
N TYR A 31 -2.73 -1.98 5.70
CA TYR A 31 -1.91 -1.55 4.58
C TYR A 31 -1.53 -0.08 4.72
N LEU A 32 -0.28 0.22 4.40
CA LEU A 32 0.20 1.57 4.15
C LEU A 32 0.35 1.70 2.65
N ASP A 33 -0.70 2.23 2.03
CA ASP A 33 -0.73 2.45 0.59
C ASP A 33 0.30 3.53 0.19
N ASP A 34 0.72 3.48 -1.06
CA ASP A 34 1.68 4.44 -1.60
C ASP A 34 2.98 4.53 -0.78
N PHE A 35 3.39 3.39 -0.23
CA PHE A 35 4.58 3.33 0.61
C PHE A 35 5.84 3.83 -0.12
N PRO A 36 6.74 4.60 0.49
CA PRO A 36 6.84 4.96 1.92
C PRO A 36 6.10 6.24 2.31
N SER A 37 4.95 6.46 1.83
CA SER A 37 4.13 7.66 1.85
C SER A 37 4.62 8.70 0.85
N PRO A 38 3.82 9.04 -0.13
CA PRO A 38 4.16 10.09 -1.07
C PRO A 38 4.32 11.38 -0.30
N VAL A 39 5.12 12.22 -0.87
CA VAL A 39 4.97 13.64 -0.57
C VAL A 39 3.67 14.04 -1.27
N PRO A 40 2.56 14.28 -0.55
CA PRO A 40 1.31 14.62 -1.20
C PRO A 40 1.51 15.83 -2.10
N SER A 41 0.88 15.81 -3.25
CA SER A 41 0.78 17.00 -4.09
C SER A 41 0.01 18.05 -3.31
N GLY A 42 0.64 19.14 -2.98
CA GLY A 42 0.02 20.24 -2.23
C GLY A 42 1.07 21.21 -1.74
N ASP A 43 0.61 22.38 -1.32
CA ASP A 43 1.50 23.45 -0.85
C ASP A 43 1.95 23.27 0.61
N GLY A 44 1.42 22.27 1.31
CA GLY A 44 1.71 22.01 2.72
C GLY A 44 1.31 23.15 3.66
N THR A 45 0.42 24.05 3.23
CA THR A 45 0.05 25.26 3.98
C THR A 45 -0.35 24.96 5.41
N TYR A 46 -1.18 23.96 5.64
CA TYR A 46 -1.64 23.58 6.98
C TYR A 46 -0.51 22.97 7.81
N ILE A 47 0.32 22.12 7.23
CA ILE A 47 1.49 21.54 7.90
C ILE A 47 2.46 22.64 8.33
N LYS A 48 2.74 23.56 7.41
CA LYS A 48 3.62 24.69 7.71
C LYS A 48 3.06 25.62 8.77
N ARG A 49 1.72 25.87 8.75
CA ARG A 49 1.04 26.70 9.74
C ARG A 49 1.08 26.07 11.13
N ASP A 50 0.77 24.78 11.23
CA ASP A 50 0.51 24.12 12.50
C ASP A 50 1.79 23.54 13.14
N TYR A 51 2.75 23.12 12.31
CA TYR A 51 4.00 22.48 12.76
C TYR A 51 5.26 23.25 12.40
N GLY A 52 5.19 24.22 11.51
CA GLY A 52 6.38 24.94 11.03
C GLY A 52 7.30 24.11 10.11
N LEU A 53 6.84 22.95 9.66
CA LEU A 53 7.60 21.97 8.89
C LEU A 53 7.21 21.98 7.39
N SER A 54 8.12 21.53 6.55
CA SER A 54 7.77 21.10 5.20
C SER A 54 7.00 19.78 5.25
N ILE A 55 6.33 19.42 4.15
CA ILE A 55 5.60 18.14 4.04
C ILE A 55 6.54 16.96 4.32
N LYS A 56 7.72 16.95 3.70
CA LYS A 56 8.72 15.88 3.88
C LYS A 56 9.18 15.75 5.34
N GLU A 57 9.45 16.89 5.99
CA GLU A 57 9.83 16.90 7.41
C GLU A 57 8.70 16.45 8.32
N PHE A 58 7.46 16.84 8.03
CA PHE A 58 6.29 16.39 8.78
C PHE A 58 6.13 14.87 8.72
N TYR A 59 6.18 14.27 7.51
CA TYR A 59 6.09 12.83 7.38
C TYR A 59 7.22 12.11 8.09
N THR A 60 8.44 12.62 8.03
CA THR A 60 9.60 12.00 8.66
C THR A 60 9.61 12.13 10.18
N ASN A 61 9.23 13.32 10.70
CA ASN A 61 9.46 13.64 12.10
C ASN A 61 8.20 13.52 12.98
N ILE A 62 7.02 13.48 12.37
CA ILE A 62 5.74 13.41 13.10
C ILE A 62 4.97 12.15 12.66
N TRP A 63 4.55 12.07 11.40
CA TRP A 63 3.63 11.04 10.95
C TRP A 63 4.20 9.61 11.10
N TRP A 64 5.42 9.40 10.66
CA TRP A 64 6.05 8.08 10.79
C TRP A 64 6.29 7.65 12.23
N PRO A 65 6.87 8.50 13.13
CA PRO A 65 6.97 8.17 14.54
C PRO A 65 5.63 7.81 15.17
N ASP A 66 4.57 8.59 14.93
CA ASP A 66 3.23 8.33 15.47
C ASP A 66 2.67 6.98 14.98
N MET A 67 2.85 6.65 13.70
CA MET A 67 2.43 5.37 13.13
C MET A 67 3.18 4.19 13.77
N LEU A 68 4.48 4.35 14.01
CA LEU A 68 5.29 3.32 14.64
C LEU A 68 4.94 3.12 16.12
N GLU A 69 4.67 4.20 16.84
CA GLU A 69 4.21 4.17 18.23
C GLU A 69 2.86 3.47 18.35
N LEU A 70 1.90 3.79 17.48
CA LEU A 70 0.61 3.09 17.43
C LEU A 70 0.77 1.59 17.13
N ALA A 71 1.67 1.24 16.23
CA ALA A 71 1.96 -0.16 15.91
C ALA A 71 2.49 -0.92 17.13
N GLU A 72 3.41 -0.31 17.88
CA GLU A 72 3.97 -0.90 19.09
C GLU A 72 2.94 -1.00 20.21
N GLU A 73 2.19 0.07 20.49
CA GLU A 73 1.18 0.11 21.56
C GLU A 73 0.08 -0.93 21.35
N HIS A 74 -0.36 -1.12 20.12
CA HIS A 74 -1.50 -1.98 19.80
C HIS A 74 -1.12 -3.34 19.21
N GLY A 75 0.17 -3.64 19.08
CA GLY A 75 0.66 -4.89 18.49
C GLY A 75 0.30 -5.03 17.01
N VAL A 76 0.13 -3.92 16.30
CA VAL A 76 -0.18 -3.88 14.87
C VAL A 76 1.06 -4.16 14.06
N LYS A 77 0.91 -4.89 12.95
CA LYS A 77 1.94 -5.06 11.92
C LYS A 77 1.42 -4.46 10.63
N TYR A 78 2.18 -3.50 10.09
CA TYR A 78 1.85 -2.88 8.83
C TYR A 78 2.42 -3.66 7.65
N THR A 79 1.68 -3.66 6.56
CA THR A 79 2.18 -4.04 5.23
C THR A 79 2.32 -2.78 4.39
N GLY A 80 3.55 -2.35 4.12
CA GLY A 80 3.82 -1.21 3.24
C GLY A 80 3.80 -1.65 1.78
N VAL A 81 2.90 -1.09 0.98
CA VAL A 81 2.79 -1.46 -0.45
C VAL A 81 3.42 -0.39 -1.32
N ILE A 82 4.55 -0.77 -1.93
CA ILE A 82 5.47 0.11 -2.66
C ILE A 82 4.85 0.58 -3.97
N ILE A 83 4.87 1.88 -4.19
CA ILE A 83 4.66 2.50 -5.48
C ILE A 83 5.98 3.11 -5.97
N ASP A 84 6.32 2.92 -7.24
CA ASP A 84 7.58 3.41 -7.78
C ASP A 84 7.50 4.93 -8.03
N ASN A 85 6.50 5.37 -8.75
CA ASN A 85 6.28 6.80 -9.01
C ASN A 85 4.79 7.16 -9.09
N TYR A 86 4.50 8.48 -9.21
CA TYR A 86 3.13 9.02 -9.32
C TYR A 86 2.84 9.60 -10.69
N GLU A 87 3.67 9.28 -11.67
CA GLU A 87 3.41 9.69 -13.04
C GLU A 87 2.22 8.92 -13.60
N ASP A 88 1.54 9.51 -14.56
CA ASP A 88 0.38 8.91 -15.21
C ASP A 88 0.73 8.36 -16.60
N ASP A 89 2.01 8.12 -16.86
CA ASP A 89 2.47 7.54 -18.10
C ASP A 89 2.13 6.05 -18.18
N VAL A 90 1.51 5.66 -19.28
CA VAL A 90 1.08 4.29 -19.58
C VAL A 90 1.68 3.75 -20.88
N SER A 91 2.68 4.45 -21.42
CA SER A 91 3.42 4.05 -22.64
C SER A 91 4.40 2.89 -22.39
N GLY A 92 4.79 2.72 -21.11
CA GLY A 92 5.83 1.77 -20.71
C GLY A 92 7.25 2.34 -20.77
N ASP A 93 7.39 3.65 -20.90
CA ASP A 93 8.64 4.32 -20.63
C ASP A 93 8.88 4.36 -19.12
N VAL A 94 10.04 3.86 -18.72
CA VAL A 94 10.38 3.65 -17.30
C VAL A 94 11.31 4.77 -16.87
N VAL A 95 10.96 5.40 -15.76
CA VAL A 95 11.78 6.45 -15.11
C VAL A 95 12.40 5.83 -13.85
N GLU A 96 13.69 6.06 -13.64
CA GLU A 96 14.35 5.61 -12.41
C GLU A 96 13.88 6.42 -11.20
N GLN A 97 13.57 5.74 -10.11
CA GLN A 97 13.22 6.36 -8.84
C GLN A 97 14.45 7.07 -8.22
N GLU A 98 14.34 8.36 -7.95
CA GLU A 98 15.43 9.16 -7.40
C GLU A 98 15.52 9.09 -5.86
N ASP A 99 14.42 8.85 -5.15
CA ASP A 99 14.37 8.92 -3.67
C ASP A 99 14.64 7.56 -2.99
N VAL A 100 15.59 6.82 -3.52
CA VAL A 100 16.03 5.49 -3.05
C VAL A 100 16.28 5.45 -1.54
N GLN A 101 16.93 6.47 -1.00
CA GLN A 101 17.28 6.51 0.42
C GLN A 101 16.04 6.54 1.32
N ARG A 102 14.98 7.19 0.90
CA ARG A 102 13.73 7.28 1.65
C ARG A 102 13.02 5.94 1.68
N PHE A 103 12.95 5.24 0.56
CA PHE A 103 12.40 3.88 0.51
C PHE A 103 13.17 2.93 1.43
N GLN A 104 14.50 2.94 1.36
CA GLN A 104 15.32 2.11 2.23
C GLN A 104 15.17 2.44 3.71
N TYR A 105 15.14 3.73 4.04
CA TYR A 105 15.02 4.18 5.43
C TYR A 105 13.72 3.69 6.08
N PHE A 106 12.58 4.02 5.48
CA PHE A 106 11.28 3.65 6.03
C PHE A 106 10.97 2.17 5.87
N GLY A 107 11.39 1.54 4.78
CA GLY A 107 11.20 0.10 4.59
C GLY A 107 11.97 -0.73 5.63
N ASN A 108 13.20 -0.37 5.93
CA ASN A 108 13.96 -1.04 6.97
C ASN A 108 13.34 -0.82 8.36
N MET A 109 12.83 0.36 8.66
CA MET A 109 12.12 0.62 9.93
C MET A 109 10.90 -0.29 10.05
N LEU A 110 10.09 -0.38 9.01
CA LEU A 110 8.88 -1.22 8.99
C LEU A 110 9.24 -2.71 9.17
N LEU A 111 10.22 -3.21 8.44
CA LEU A 111 10.69 -4.59 8.56
C LEU A 111 11.26 -4.89 9.95
N HIS A 112 11.99 -3.96 10.56
CA HIS A 112 12.52 -4.10 11.91
C HIS A 112 11.43 -4.25 12.97
N GLN A 113 10.26 -3.65 12.76
CA GLN A 113 9.10 -3.81 13.63
C GLN A 113 8.29 -5.09 13.33
N GLY A 114 8.77 -5.92 12.40
CA GLY A 114 8.09 -7.14 11.98
C GLY A 114 6.90 -6.90 11.08
N GLY A 115 6.87 -5.76 10.40
CA GLY A 115 5.97 -5.49 9.27
C GLY A 115 6.44 -6.18 8.00
N GLU A 116 5.70 -5.99 6.93
CA GLU A 116 5.94 -6.59 5.63
C GLU A 116 5.98 -5.51 4.53
N LEU A 117 6.60 -5.84 3.40
CA LEU A 117 6.57 -5.02 2.21
C LEU A 117 5.91 -5.79 1.06
N GLY A 118 5.17 -5.07 0.25
CA GLY A 118 4.52 -5.58 -0.96
C GLY A 118 4.59 -4.55 -2.08
N TYR A 119 3.91 -4.83 -3.18
CA TYR A 119 3.84 -3.94 -4.33
C TYR A 119 2.45 -3.33 -4.48
N HIS A 120 2.38 -2.02 -4.72
CA HIS A 120 1.14 -1.31 -5.04
C HIS A 120 1.00 -1.08 -6.55
N GLY A 121 2.07 -0.68 -7.18
CA GLY A 121 2.12 -0.45 -8.62
C GLY A 121 3.40 0.27 -9.04
N TYR A 122 3.70 0.24 -10.33
CA TYR A 122 4.77 1.06 -10.90
C TYR A 122 4.40 2.56 -10.79
N ASN A 123 3.21 2.88 -11.25
CA ASN A 123 2.55 4.16 -11.10
C ASN A 123 1.12 3.91 -10.58
N HIS A 124 0.43 4.95 -10.17
CA HIS A 124 -0.90 4.81 -9.59
C HIS A 124 -1.99 4.57 -10.67
N GLN A 125 -1.74 3.61 -11.59
CA GLN A 125 -2.64 3.26 -12.68
C GLN A 125 -3.08 1.80 -12.60
N PRO A 126 -4.36 1.48 -12.81
CA PRO A 126 -4.85 0.11 -12.75
C PRO A 126 -4.23 -0.75 -13.85
N LEU A 127 -3.98 -2.02 -13.56
CA LEU A 127 -3.45 -2.98 -14.54
C LEU A 127 -4.53 -3.41 -15.55
N SER A 128 -4.95 -2.47 -16.40
CA SER A 128 -6.01 -2.67 -17.38
C SER A 128 -5.64 -2.13 -18.75
N LEU A 129 -6.04 -2.88 -19.78
CA LEU A 129 -5.96 -2.48 -21.20
C LEU A 129 -7.29 -1.93 -21.72
N SER A 130 -8.33 -1.93 -20.91
CA SER A 130 -9.65 -1.41 -21.27
C SER A 130 -10.07 -0.35 -20.26
N ASN A 131 -10.88 0.61 -20.70
CA ASN A 131 -11.48 1.58 -19.81
C ASN A 131 -12.21 0.87 -18.67
N VAL A 132 -11.80 1.20 -17.46
CA VAL A 132 -12.51 0.79 -16.25
C VAL A 132 -13.56 1.88 -15.99
N ASP A 133 -14.78 1.50 -15.64
CA ASP A 133 -15.90 2.44 -15.42
C ASP A 133 -15.63 3.52 -14.36
N TYR A 134 -14.52 3.42 -13.64
CA TYR A 134 -14.02 4.43 -12.70
C TYR A 134 -13.44 5.68 -13.37
N ALA A 135 -13.21 5.66 -14.69
CA ALA A 135 -12.64 6.81 -15.44
C ALA A 135 -13.47 8.10 -15.33
N ASN A 136 -14.74 8.01 -14.94
CA ASN A 136 -15.58 9.18 -14.67
C ASN A 136 -15.46 9.72 -13.23
N ILE A 137 -14.83 8.96 -12.32
CA ILE A 137 -14.68 9.28 -10.90
C ILE A 137 -13.22 9.56 -10.58
N LEU A 138 -12.32 8.76 -11.16
CA LEU A 138 -10.88 8.86 -10.96
C LEU A 138 -10.18 8.99 -12.32
N PRO A 139 -9.16 9.84 -12.45
CA PRO A 139 -8.50 10.14 -13.72
C PRO A 139 -7.51 9.03 -14.13
N TYR A 140 -7.92 7.77 -14.02
CA TYR A 140 -7.08 6.65 -14.42
C TYR A 140 -6.98 6.52 -15.93
N LYS A 141 -5.79 6.14 -16.39
CA LYS A 141 -5.51 5.83 -17.78
C LYS A 141 -5.43 4.33 -18.01
N THR A 142 -5.67 3.91 -19.24
CA THR A 142 -5.45 2.53 -19.67
C THR A 142 -4.06 2.39 -20.26
N TRP A 143 -3.40 1.29 -19.98
CA TRP A 143 -2.10 1.01 -20.58
C TRP A 143 -2.21 0.89 -22.10
N GLU A 144 -1.23 1.44 -22.82
CA GLU A 144 -1.21 1.41 -24.29
C GLU A 144 -1.08 -0.01 -24.86
N SER A 145 -0.40 -0.90 -24.12
CA SER A 145 -0.23 -2.29 -24.51
C SER A 145 0.10 -3.18 -23.32
N TYR A 146 -0.07 -4.48 -23.50
CA TYR A 146 0.38 -5.48 -22.54
C TYR A 146 1.89 -5.40 -22.28
N ASP A 147 2.68 -5.14 -23.34
CA ASP A 147 4.14 -5.04 -23.21
C ASP A 147 4.56 -3.79 -22.44
N ALA A 148 3.87 -2.67 -22.60
CA ALA A 148 4.07 -1.46 -21.80
C ALA A 148 3.82 -1.73 -20.31
N MET A 149 2.67 -2.32 -20.00
CA MET A 149 2.30 -2.70 -18.63
C MET A 149 3.31 -3.69 -18.03
N LYS A 150 3.70 -4.72 -18.79
CA LYS A 150 4.68 -5.73 -18.35
C LYS A 150 6.05 -5.10 -18.07
N LYS A 151 6.51 -4.16 -18.92
CA LYS A 151 7.77 -3.47 -18.74
C LYS A 151 7.78 -2.65 -17.44
N ALA A 152 6.73 -1.88 -17.18
CA ALA A 152 6.55 -1.12 -15.97
C ALA A 152 6.53 -2.00 -14.71
N MET A 153 5.78 -3.11 -14.74
CA MET A 153 5.76 -4.07 -13.64
C MET A 153 7.10 -4.77 -13.41
N THR A 154 7.85 -5.02 -14.49
CA THR A 154 9.20 -5.60 -14.38
C THR A 154 10.14 -4.63 -13.67
N GLU A 155 10.03 -3.35 -13.96
CA GLU A 155 10.81 -2.30 -13.29
C GLU A 155 10.47 -2.20 -11.80
N LEU A 156 9.19 -2.14 -11.45
CA LEU A 156 8.75 -2.14 -10.05
C LEU A 156 9.33 -3.34 -9.27
N ILE A 157 9.28 -4.54 -9.85
CA ILE A 157 9.82 -5.75 -9.21
C ILE A 157 11.35 -5.66 -9.09
N ARG A 158 12.04 -5.15 -10.11
CA ARG A 158 13.48 -4.92 -10.07
C ARG A 158 13.82 -3.93 -8.95
N PHE A 159 13.14 -2.79 -8.93
CA PHE A 159 13.32 -1.75 -7.92
C PHE A 159 13.16 -2.31 -6.50
N GLY A 160 12.06 -3.01 -6.21
CA GLY A 160 11.83 -3.58 -4.89
C GLY A 160 12.91 -4.58 -4.46
N LYS A 161 13.39 -5.43 -5.38
CA LYS A 161 14.47 -6.39 -5.11
C LYS A 161 15.81 -5.72 -4.85
N ASP A 162 16.12 -4.65 -5.58
CA ASP A 162 17.35 -3.91 -5.41
C ASP A 162 17.35 -3.11 -4.10
N MET A 163 16.16 -2.59 -3.71
CA MET A 163 16.01 -1.87 -2.44
C MET A 163 16.12 -2.76 -1.21
N PHE A 164 15.56 -3.96 -1.26
CA PHE A 164 15.43 -4.86 -0.12
C PHE A 164 15.95 -6.26 -0.46
N PRO A 165 17.28 -6.40 -0.70
CA PRO A 165 17.87 -7.67 -1.07
C PRO A 165 17.68 -8.72 0.03
N GLY A 166 17.16 -9.88 -0.35
CA GLY A 166 16.88 -10.98 0.57
C GLY A 166 15.56 -10.89 1.33
N THR A 167 14.79 -9.83 1.12
CA THR A 167 13.42 -9.71 1.63
C THR A 167 12.44 -10.28 0.61
N GLU A 168 11.54 -11.14 1.06
CA GLU A 168 10.42 -11.58 0.24
C GLU A 168 9.35 -10.49 0.26
N LEU A 169 9.11 -9.87 -0.89
CA LEU A 169 8.07 -8.86 -1.05
C LEU A 169 6.76 -9.58 -1.36
N SER A 170 5.79 -9.43 -0.47
CA SER A 170 4.50 -10.10 -0.58
C SER A 170 3.60 -9.41 -1.60
N GLY A 171 2.88 -10.21 -2.38
CA GLY A 171 1.69 -9.83 -3.15
C GLY A 171 1.79 -8.59 -4.04
N LEU A 172 0.73 -8.39 -4.79
CA LEU A 172 0.45 -7.16 -5.52
C LEU A 172 -0.92 -6.67 -5.06
N CYS A 173 -0.98 -5.51 -4.42
CA CYS A 173 -2.21 -4.77 -4.17
C CYS A 173 -2.27 -3.67 -5.21
N THR A 174 -3.01 -3.87 -6.30
CA THR A 174 -3.16 -2.85 -7.33
C THR A 174 -4.01 -1.68 -6.84
N ALA A 175 -3.65 -0.46 -7.24
CA ALA A 175 -4.52 0.69 -7.11
C ALA A 175 -5.83 0.42 -7.89
N VAL A 176 -6.94 0.33 -7.20
CA VAL A 176 -8.30 0.24 -7.78
C VAL A 176 -9.18 1.26 -7.10
#